data_c7aaa976a156cab2352af46ab00573f7
#
_entry.id   c7aaa976a156cab2352af46ab00573f7
#
_cell.length_a   1.000
_cell.length_b   1.000
_cell.length_c   1.000
_cell.angle_alpha   90.00
_cell.angle_beta   90.00
_cell.angle_gamma   90.00
#
_symmetry.space_group_name_H-M   'P 1'
#
loop_
_entity.id
_entity.type
_entity.pdbx_description
1 polymer ?
#
loop_
_entity_poly.entity_id
_entity_poly.type
_entity_poly.pdbx_seq_one_letter_code
_entity_poly.pdbx_strand_id
1 'polypeptide(L)'
;MKKTLLSIAAIIASLSAAVAQNGITELPDADHNGLMITAMSPNAKYVAGSNASTFGAFIFDLENDKIVNFDVNPSSDEDADVDLQIKAIANNGLAVGWNGPASTFDFSTQKCTTYGATDQYLFNGISPSANYIVGARYDGAQTEGTPCIFHDGTPRDLPLPSNSFLGYESAGAAALSVADNATISGYFVDDMATRPATTWALLNDGATFFPYPVSRPYFAATAESSKPYAMFSCDQTTMSPNGKWLIINYEKFLGDSGSLISTARYNLQTDEVEFFTPNDDDERFAEVGAEVYGFGVADDGTVVGFYGGAYGPRVGFIWKAGESDIQRLATAFPGATRLADYDEGYFNTPCAISADGRYIAGFAHISPEDLNEDEYYVSWVLDTQDPDAAGSATDVAPIVVKDKDKVAKIKALYSLDGARRNTLSKGINILRMSDGKSLKKLVK
;
A
#
# COMPACT_ATOMS: atom_id res chain seq x y z
N MET A 1 -64.34 -4.50 -20.54
CA MET A 1 -63.18 -3.61 -20.52
C MET A 1 -62.51 -3.75 -19.15
N LYS A 2 -61.49 -4.56 -19.04
CA LYS A 2 -60.66 -4.71 -17.83
C LYS A 2 -59.38 -3.94 -18.06
N LYS A 3 -59.15 -2.90 -17.26
CA LYS A 3 -57.91 -2.14 -17.23
C LYS A 3 -56.90 -2.93 -16.43
N THR A 4 -55.86 -3.43 -17.09
CA THR A 4 -54.69 -4.02 -16.46
C THR A 4 -53.76 -2.88 -16.05
N LEU A 5 -53.62 -2.63 -14.74
CA LEU A 5 -52.58 -1.76 -14.20
C LEU A 5 -51.27 -2.52 -14.25
N LEU A 6 -50.36 -2.06 -15.09
CA LEU A 6 -48.96 -2.44 -15.04
C LEU A 6 -48.30 -1.67 -13.87
N SER A 7 -48.02 -2.38 -12.80
CA SER A 7 -47.15 -1.85 -11.73
C SER A 7 -45.71 -1.98 -12.21
N ILE A 8 -45.11 -0.87 -12.64
CA ILE A 8 -43.68 -0.76 -12.82
C ILE A 8 -43.11 -0.58 -11.42
N ALA A 9 -42.61 -1.67 -10.84
CA ALA A 9 -41.72 -1.59 -9.68
C ALA A 9 -40.39 -1.03 -10.18
N ALA A 10 -40.18 0.26 -9.99
CA ALA A 10 -38.86 0.83 -10.09
C ALA A 10 -38.04 0.26 -8.93
N ILE A 11 -37.16 -0.68 -9.23
CA ILE A 11 -36.06 -1.07 -8.35
C ILE A 11 -35.11 0.13 -8.36
N ILE A 12 -35.28 1.01 -7.38
CA ILE A 12 -34.25 1.99 -7.03
C ILE A 12 -33.15 1.16 -6.37
N ALA A 13 -32.18 0.70 -7.17
CA ALA A 13 -30.90 0.35 -6.65
C ALA A 13 -30.33 1.66 -6.07
N SER A 14 -30.33 1.79 -4.77
CA SER A 14 -29.58 2.83 -4.07
C SER A 14 -28.10 2.50 -4.30
N LEU A 15 -27.52 3.01 -5.40
CA LEU A 15 -26.08 3.14 -5.52
C LEU A 15 -25.67 4.09 -4.39
N SER A 16 -25.06 3.56 -3.37
CA SER A 16 -24.32 4.38 -2.41
C SER A 16 -23.14 4.97 -3.18
N ALA A 17 -23.27 6.25 -3.54
CA ALA A 17 -22.17 6.97 -4.16
C ALA A 17 -20.99 7.02 -3.16
N ALA A 18 -19.76 6.97 -3.69
CA ALA A 18 -18.56 7.20 -2.88
C ALA A 18 -18.70 8.55 -2.16
N VAL A 19 -18.44 8.56 -0.86
CA VAL A 19 -18.55 9.77 -0.05
C VAL A 19 -17.18 10.39 0.05
N ALA A 20 -16.96 11.51 -0.66
CA ALA A 20 -15.76 12.31 -0.48
C ALA A 20 -15.91 13.20 0.76
N GLN A 21 -14.96 13.10 1.67
CA GLN A 21 -14.92 13.92 2.88
C GLN A 21 -13.47 14.36 3.17
N ASN A 22 -13.24 15.67 3.09
CA ASN A 22 -11.94 16.27 3.41
C ASN A 22 -10.75 15.61 2.65
N GLY A 23 -10.92 15.40 1.34
CA GLY A 23 -9.89 14.79 0.47
C GLY A 23 -9.80 13.27 0.55
N ILE A 24 -10.62 12.61 1.38
CA ILE A 24 -10.76 11.16 1.40
C ILE A 24 -12.05 10.77 0.70
N THR A 25 -11.94 9.80 -0.19
CA THR A 25 -13.08 9.10 -0.81
C THR A 25 -13.11 7.69 -0.25
N GLU A 26 -14.15 7.34 0.50
CA GLU A 26 -14.43 5.96 0.89
C GLU A 26 -15.17 5.25 -0.25
N LEU A 27 -14.74 4.03 -0.60
CA LEU A 27 -15.43 3.25 -1.61
C LEU A 27 -16.82 2.83 -1.11
N PRO A 28 -17.82 2.80 -2.01
CA PRO A 28 -19.17 2.40 -1.63
C PRO A 28 -19.19 0.91 -1.27
N ASP A 29 -19.36 0.63 0.00
CA ASP A 29 -19.55 -0.71 0.56
C ASP A 29 -20.80 -0.72 1.43
N ALA A 30 -21.98 -0.68 0.76
CA ALA A 30 -23.26 -0.52 1.42
C ALA A 30 -23.59 -1.60 2.46
N ASP A 31 -22.95 -2.76 2.30
CA ASP A 31 -23.19 -3.92 3.16
C ASP A 31 -21.97 -4.22 4.06
N HIS A 32 -20.97 -3.34 4.09
CA HIS A 32 -19.69 -3.54 4.80
C HIS A 32 -19.05 -4.89 4.43
N ASN A 33 -19.12 -5.25 3.15
CA ASN A 33 -18.70 -6.54 2.62
C ASN A 33 -17.19 -6.78 2.66
N GLY A 34 -16.44 -5.83 3.25
CA GLY A 34 -15.01 -6.00 3.45
C GLY A 34 -14.21 -5.81 2.17
N LEU A 35 -14.52 -4.76 1.38
CA LEU A 35 -13.65 -4.37 0.27
C LEU A 35 -12.28 -3.97 0.80
N MET A 36 -11.22 -4.60 0.27
CA MET A 36 -9.84 -4.31 0.59
C MET A 36 -9.08 -3.96 -0.69
N ILE A 37 -8.71 -2.69 -0.84
CA ILE A 37 -7.84 -2.26 -1.95
C ILE A 37 -6.46 -2.88 -1.76
N THR A 38 -5.94 -3.51 -2.82
CA THR A 38 -4.58 -4.05 -2.87
C THR A 38 -3.73 -3.39 -3.96
N ALA A 39 -4.36 -2.74 -4.94
CA ALA A 39 -3.66 -2.11 -6.05
C ALA A 39 -4.38 -0.85 -6.54
N MET A 40 -3.60 0.07 -7.12
CA MET A 40 -4.08 1.25 -7.85
C MET A 40 -3.34 1.38 -9.17
N SER A 41 -4.05 1.74 -10.23
CA SER A 41 -3.42 2.04 -11.52
C SER A 41 -2.50 3.28 -11.40
N PRO A 42 -1.36 3.30 -12.11
CA PRO A 42 -0.41 4.43 -12.06
C PRO A 42 -1.03 5.81 -12.32
N ASN A 43 -2.07 5.87 -13.17
CA ASN A 43 -2.81 7.11 -13.46
C ASN A 43 -3.94 7.41 -12.47
N ALA A 44 -4.06 6.64 -11.39
CA ALA A 44 -5.09 6.75 -10.36
C ALA A 44 -6.54 6.67 -10.88
N LYS A 45 -6.77 6.12 -12.07
CA LYS A 45 -8.12 5.96 -12.58
C LYS A 45 -8.86 4.78 -11.94
N TYR A 46 -8.13 3.71 -11.66
CA TYR A 46 -8.68 2.48 -11.13
C TYR A 46 -8.02 2.09 -9.82
N VAL A 47 -8.83 1.61 -8.89
CA VAL A 47 -8.37 0.82 -7.73
C VAL A 47 -8.95 -0.58 -7.83
N ALA A 48 -8.24 -1.54 -7.29
CA ALA A 48 -8.65 -2.93 -7.35
C ALA A 48 -8.24 -3.66 -6.06
N GLY A 49 -8.92 -4.77 -5.79
CA GLY A 49 -8.64 -5.53 -4.59
C GLY A 49 -9.50 -6.76 -4.45
N SER A 50 -9.59 -7.27 -3.23
CA SER A 50 -10.40 -8.42 -2.85
C SER A 50 -11.56 -8.01 -1.95
N ASN A 51 -12.57 -8.87 -1.92
CA ASN A 51 -13.70 -8.76 -1.01
C ASN A 51 -13.62 -9.87 0.03
N ALA A 52 -13.36 -9.51 1.29
CA ALA A 52 -13.17 -10.47 2.37
C ALA A 52 -14.41 -11.32 2.66
N SER A 53 -15.61 -10.82 2.38
CA SER A 53 -16.87 -11.54 2.68
C SER A 53 -17.28 -12.52 1.58
N THR A 54 -16.95 -12.22 0.32
CA THR A 54 -17.33 -13.07 -0.83
C THR A 54 -16.17 -13.84 -1.42
N PHE A 55 -14.95 -13.60 -0.92
CA PHE A 55 -13.70 -14.12 -1.48
C PHE A 55 -13.49 -13.74 -2.96
N GLY A 56 -14.29 -12.81 -3.47
CA GLY A 56 -14.23 -12.28 -4.82
C GLY A 56 -13.18 -11.18 -4.98
N ALA A 57 -13.06 -10.67 -6.21
CA ALA A 57 -12.23 -9.49 -6.51
C ALA A 57 -13.09 -8.36 -7.06
N PHE A 58 -12.56 -7.14 -7.01
CA PHE A 58 -13.23 -5.99 -7.61
C PHE A 58 -12.24 -5.05 -8.31
N ILE A 59 -12.76 -4.30 -9.28
CA ILE A 59 -12.11 -3.13 -9.86
C ILE A 59 -13.11 -1.96 -9.80
N PHE A 60 -12.66 -0.82 -9.27
CA PHE A 60 -13.45 0.40 -9.16
C PHE A 60 -12.84 1.51 -10.01
N ASP A 61 -13.66 2.13 -10.87
CA ASP A 61 -13.31 3.30 -11.66
C ASP A 61 -13.61 4.56 -10.86
N LEU A 62 -12.57 5.24 -10.39
CA LEU A 62 -12.66 6.44 -9.55
C LEU A 62 -13.25 7.66 -10.30
N GLU A 63 -13.12 7.72 -11.63
CA GLU A 63 -13.66 8.83 -12.40
C GLU A 63 -15.16 8.71 -12.64
N ASN A 64 -15.67 7.45 -12.79
CA ASN A 64 -17.06 7.18 -13.17
C ASN A 64 -17.89 6.59 -12.03
N ASP A 65 -17.34 6.45 -10.84
CA ASP A 65 -17.98 5.85 -9.66
C ASP A 65 -18.62 4.48 -9.98
N LYS A 66 -17.83 3.62 -10.65
CA LYS A 66 -18.32 2.34 -11.14
C LYS A 66 -17.47 1.18 -10.64
N ILE A 67 -18.11 0.22 -9.97
CA ILE A 67 -17.50 -1.05 -9.56
C ILE A 67 -17.84 -2.18 -10.54
N VAL A 68 -16.86 -3.06 -10.74
CA VAL A 68 -17.02 -4.36 -11.41
C VAL A 68 -16.52 -5.42 -10.45
N ASN A 69 -17.39 -6.35 -10.08
CA ASN A 69 -17.06 -7.49 -9.23
C ASN A 69 -16.75 -8.71 -10.09
N PHE A 70 -15.84 -9.53 -9.61
CA PHE A 70 -15.46 -10.80 -10.20
C PHE A 70 -15.68 -11.90 -9.16
N ASP A 71 -16.50 -12.85 -9.50
CA ASP A 71 -16.82 -13.96 -8.61
C ASP A 71 -15.71 -15.00 -8.63
N VAL A 72 -15.54 -15.71 -7.52
CA VAL A 72 -14.68 -16.90 -7.44
C VAL A 72 -15.18 -17.89 -8.48
N ASN A 73 -14.27 -18.41 -9.31
CA ASN A 73 -14.58 -19.52 -10.17
C ASN A 73 -14.80 -20.74 -9.26
N PRO A 74 -16.03 -21.30 -9.17
CA PRO A 74 -16.26 -22.48 -8.36
C PRO A 74 -15.38 -23.60 -8.91
N SER A 75 -14.21 -23.80 -8.29
CA SER A 75 -13.43 -24.99 -8.56
C SER A 75 -14.30 -26.20 -8.21
N SER A 76 -14.15 -27.30 -8.94
CA SER A 76 -14.93 -28.51 -8.75
C SER A 76 -14.69 -29.19 -7.39
N ASP A 77 -13.84 -28.67 -6.55
CA ASP A 77 -13.61 -29.05 -5.16
C ASP A 77 -14.24 -28.01 -4.25
N GLU A 78 -15.38 -28.39 -3.64
CA GLU A 78 -16.12 -27.57 -2.66
C GLU A 78 -15.31 -27.22 -1.39
N ASP A 79 -14.12 -27.77 -1.22
CA ASP A 79 -13.24 -27.58 -0.05
C ASP A 79 -12.03 -26.67 -0.32
N ALA A 80 -11.89 -26.08 -1.52
CA ALA A 80 -10.81 -25.16 -1.80
C ALA A 80 -11.25 -23.73 -1.47
N ASP A 81 -10.77 -23.21 -0.35
CA ASP A 81 -10.80 -21.77 -0.03
C ASP A 81 -9.94 -21.03 -1.08
N VAL A 82 -10.53 -20.71 -2.24
CA VAL A 82 -9.87 -20.02 -3.33
C VAL A 82 -10.19 -18.54 -3.22
N ASP A 83 -9.33 -17.79 -2.54
CA ASP A 83 -9.40 -16.33 -2.51
C ASP A 83 -8.99 -15.75 -3.86
N LEU A 84 -9.85 -14.94 -4.47
CA LEU A 84 -9.49 -14.11 -5.60
C LEU A 84 -8.56 -12.99 -5.12
N GLN A 85 -7.35 -12.92 -5.69
CA GLN A 85 -6.38 -11.90 -5.32
C GLN A 85 -5.97 -11.09 -6.54
N ILE A 86 -6.21 -9.78 -6.52
CA ILE A 86 -5.60 -8.85 -7.46
C ILE A 86 -4.29 -8.32 -6.88
N LYS A 87 -3.21 -8.42 -7.67
CA LYS A 87 -1.86 -7.99 -7.27
C LYS A 87 -1.46 -6.65 -7.87
N ALA A 88 -1.87 -6.37 -9.10
CA ALA A 88 -1.54 -5.13 -9.79
C ALA A 88 -2.60 -4.80 -10.85
N ILE A 89 -2.68 -3.52 -11.23
CA ILE A 89 -3.61 -3.02 -12.24
C ILE A 89 -2.95 -1.97 -13.14
N ALA A 90 -3.17 -2.06 -14.44
CA ALA A 90 -2.67 -1.13 -15.44
C ALA A 90 -3.62 0.07 -15.65
N ASN A 91 -3.13 1.07 -16.41
CA ASN A 91 -3.85 2.32 -16.68
C ASN A 91 -5.15 2.15 -17.49
N ASN A 92 -5.29 1.04 -18.19
CA ASN A 92 -6.49 0.71 -19.00
C ASN A 92 -7.54 -0.11 -18.21
N GLY A 93 -7.30 -0.41 -16.94
CA GLY A 93 -8.21 -1.20 -16.12
C GLY A 93 -8.04 -2.72 -16.25
N LEU A 94 -6.96 -3.19 -16.88
CA LEU A 94 -6.57 -4.60 -16.86
C LEU A 94 -5.78 -4.89 -15.60
N ALA A 95 -6.29 -5.75 -14.74
CA ALA A 95 -5.63 -6.19 -13.53
C ALA A 95 -5.10 -7.62 -13.68
N VAL A 96 -4.12 -7.95 -12.87
CA VAL A 96 -3.53 -9.30 -12.79
C VAL A 96 -3.53 -9.81 -11.37
N GLY A 97 -3.55 -11.12 -11.24
CA GLY A 97 -3.53 -11.77 -9.95
C GLY A 97 -3.82 -13.27 -10.07
N TRP A 98 -4.60 -13.78 -9.14
CA TRP A 98 -4.81 -15.21 -8.99
C TRP A 98 -6.29 -15.54 -8.75
N ASN A 99 -6.77 -16.60 -9.39
CA ASN A 99 -8.10 -17.18 -9.21
C ASN A 99 -7.98 -18.73 -9.34
N GLY A 100 -7.26 -19.33 -8.41
CA GLY A 100 -6.78 -20.69 -8.58
C GLY A 100 -5.60 -20.74 -9.55
N PRO A 101 -5.77 -20.63 -10.90
CA PRO A 101 -4.69 -20.30 -11.82
C PRO A 101 -4.42 -18.79 -11.88
N ALA A 102 -3.24 -18.42 -12.42
CA ALA A 102 -2.91 -17.04 -12.74
C ALA A 102 -3.97 -16.42 -13.66
N SER A 103 -4.39 -15.21 -13.40
CA SER A 103 -5.56 -14.62 -14.04
C SER A 103 -5.38 -13.15 -14.37
N THR A 104 -6.07 -12.72 -15.44
CA THR A 104 -6.31 -11.31 -15.74
C THR A 104 -7.78 -10.97 -15.54
N PHE A 105 -8.03 -9.76 -15.04
CA PHE A 105 -9.36 -9.21 -14.76
C PHE A 105 -9.51 -7.92 -15.56
N ASP A 106 -10.43 -7.89 -16.50
CA ASP A 106 -10.61 -6.76 -17.42
C ASP A 106 -11.88 -5.97 -17.05
N PHE A 107 -11.68 -4.73 -16.59
CA PHE A 107 -12.77 -3.83 -16.24
C PHE A 107 -13.73 -3.54 -17.40
N SER A 108 -13.18 -3.37 -18.62
CA SER A 108 -13.96 -2.96 -19.79
C SER A 108 -14.88 -4.06 -20.30
N THR A 109 -14.38 -5.30 -20.32
CA THR A 109 -15.12 -6.47 -20.79
C THR A 109 -15.81 -7.23 -19.65
N GLN A 110 -15.48 -6.90 -18.39
CA GLN A 110 -15.97 -7.57 -17.17
C GLN A 110 -15.67 -9.08 -17.19
N LYS A 111 -14.51 -9.44 -17.72
CA LYS A 111 -14.09 -10.85 -17.85
C LYS A 111 -12.85 -11.15 -17.05
N CYS A 112 -12.87 -12.32 -16.42
CA CYS A 112 -11.68 -12.97 -15.88
C CYS A 112 -11.18 -13.97 -16.93
N THR A 113 -9.86 -13.97 -17.20
CA THR A 113 -9.20 -14.93 -18.09
C THR A 113 -8.09 -15.61 -17.33
N THR A 114 -8.09 -16.93 -17.32
CA THR A 114 -7.11 -17.77 -16.62
C THR A 114 -6.00 -18.25 -17.57
N TYR A 115 -4.80 -18.46 -17.01
CA TYR A 115 -3.60 -18.87 -17.76
C TYR A 115 -2.98 -20.10 -17.12
N GLY A 116 -2.83 -21.15 -17.94
CA GLY A 116 -2.26 -22.42 -17.49
C GLY A 116 -3.18 -23.21 -16.56
N ALA A 117 -2.60 -24.22 -15.93
CA ALA A 117 -3.27 -24.99 -14.88
C ALA A 117 -3.16 -24.25 -13.53
N THR A 118 -3.93 -24.72 -12.55
CA THR A 118 -3.79 -24.29 -11.16
C THR A 118 -2.33 -24.46 -10.73
N ASP A 119 -1.79 -23.45 -10.05
CA ASP A 119 -0.41 -23.42 -9.54
C ASP A 119 0.71 -23.49 -10.59
N GLN A 120 0.39 -23.41 -11.89
CA GLN A 120 1.41 -23.36 -12.93
C GLN A 120 2.07 -21.99 -13.06
N TYR A 121 1.32 -20.91 -12.88
CA TYR A 121 1.79 -19.54 -12.91
C TYR A 121 1.23 -18.74 -11.75
N LEU A 122 2.01 -17.76 -11.27
CA LEU A 122 1.53 -16.66 -10.44
C LEU A 122 1.79 -15.34 -11.17
N PHE A 123 0.79 -14.49 -11.28
CA PHE A 123 0.93 -13.13 -11.82
C PHE A 123 1.05 -12.15 -10.64
N ASN A 124 2.17 -11.43 -10.59
CA ASN A 124 2.48 -10.51 -9.51
C ASN A 124 2.43 -9.04 -9.95
N GLY A 125 2.72 -8.74 -11.21
CA GLY A 125 2.81 -7.37 -11.70
C GLY A 125 2.39 -7.23 -13.15
N ILE A 126 1.95 -6.02 -13.50
CA ILE A 126 1.61 -5.60 -14.85
C ILE A 126 2.18 -4.20 -15.10
N SER A 127 2.69 -3.95 -16.30
CA SER A 127 3.20 -2.62 -16.65
C SER A 127 2.08 -1.59 -16.79
N PRO A 128 2.36 -0.28 -16.61
CA PRO A 128 1.38 0.79 -16.74
C PRO A 128 0.55 0.75 -18.01
N SER A 129 1.17 0.41 -19.14
CA SER A 129 0.51 0.27 -20.46
C SER A 129 -0.13 -1.10 -20.71
N ALA A 130 -0.01 -2.04 -19.78
CA ALA A 130 -0.44 -3.45 -19.90
C ALA A 130 0.31 -4.27 -20.98
N ASN A 131 1.47 -3.79 -21.44
CA ASN A 131 2.25 -4.52 -22.46
C ASN A 131 2.98 -5.74 -21.86
N TYR A 132 3.29 -5.71 -20.57
CA TYR A 132 4.05 -6.74 -19.87
C TYR A 132 3.31 -7.20 -18.63
N ILE A 133 3.25 -8.51 -18.41
CA ILE A 133 2.84 -9.13 -17.15
C ILE A 133 4.04 -9.93 -16.65
N VAL A 134 4.31 -9.87 -15.34
CA VAL A 134 5.41 -10.60 -14.73
C VAL A 134 4.95 -11.44 -13.55
N GLY A 135 5.73 -12.48 -13.25
CA GLY A 135 5.43 -13.36 -12.14
C GLY A 135 6.41 -14.52 -12.03
N ALA A 136 5.90 -15.67 -11.64
CA ALA A 136 6.66 -16.90 -11.54
C ALA A 136 5.93 -18.06 -12.20
N ARG A 137 6.68 -19.00 -12.78
CA ARG A 137 6.21 -20.27 -13.30
C ARG A 137 6.70 -21.41 -12.39
N TYR A 138 5.80 -22.34 -12.12
CA TYR A 138 6.08 -23.51 -11.28
C TYR A 138 5.96 -24.79 -12.11
N ASP A 139 6.91 -25.68 -11.95
CA ASP A 139 6.93 -27.02 -12.58
C ASP A 139 6.65 -28.07 -11.49
N GLY A 140 5.40 -28.24 -11.13
CA GLY A 140 4.77 -29.31 -10.37
C GLY A 140 5.46 -29.87 -9.10
N ALA A 141 6.79 -29.92 -9.05
CA ALA A 141 7.57 -30.42 -7.91
C ALA A 141 8.52 -29.38 -7.32
N GLN A 142 8.57 -28.18 -7.91
CA GLN A 142 9.48 -27.12 -7.45
C GLN A 142 8.79 -26.32 -6.36
N THR A 143 9.50 -26.13 -5.24
CA THR A 143 9.07 -25.24 -4.16
C THR A 143 9.31 -23.78 -4.48
N GLU A 144 10.22 -23.48 -5.42
CA GLU A 144 10.59 -22.14 -5.84
C GLU A 144 10.32 -21.95 -7.33
N GLY A 145 9.77 -20.78 -7.69
CA GLY A 145 9.36 -20.49 -9.05
C GLY A 145 10.50 -20.12 -9.99
N THR A 146 10.28 -20.27 -11.27
CA THR A 146 11.07 -19.67 -12.35
C THR A 146 10.47 -18.29 -12.68
N PRO A 147 11.21 -17.18 -12.58
CA PRO A 147 10.67 -15.86 -12.89
C PRO A 147 10.32 -15.79 -14.37
N CYS A 148 9.20 -15.17 -14.69
CA CYS A 148 8.72 -15.11 -16.08
C CYS A 148 8.09 -13.75 -16.42
N ILE A 149 8.11 -13.43 -17.71
CA ILE A 149 7.42 -12.30 -18.31
C ILE A 149 6.49 -12.79 -19.42
N PHE A 150 5.30 -12.20 -19.48
CA PHE A 150 4.37 -12.37 -20.59
C PHE A 150 4.37 -11.10 -21.44
N HIS A 151 4.56 -11.26 -22.71
CA HIS A 151 4.41 -10.22 -23.72
C HIS A 151 3.54 -10.76 -24.85
N ASP A 152 2.50 -10.04 -25.24
CA ASP A 152 1.50 -10.49 -26.21
C ASP A 152 0.92 -11.88 -25.89
N GLY A 153 0.69 -12.15 -24.60
CA GLY A 153 0.15 -13.44 -24.12
C GLY A 153 1.13 -14.61 -24.17
N THR A 154 2.39 -14.39 -24.58
CA THR A 154 3.42 -15.43 -24.68
C THR A 154 4.35 -15.39 -23.47
N PRO A 155 4.43 -16.49 -22.69
CA PRO A 155 5.35 -16.58 -21.55
C PRO A 155 6.80 -16.74 -22.01
N ARG A 156 7.70 -16.13 -21.27
CA ARG A 156 9.14 -16.26 -21.42
C ARG A 156 9.81 -16.28 -20.05
N ASP A 157 10.65 -17.26 -19.80
CA ASP A 157 11.42 -17.33 -18.56
C ASP A 157 12.49 -16.24 -18.54
N LEU A 158 12.67 -15.64 -17.37
CA LEU A 158 13.74 -14.71 -17.10
C LEU A 158 14.97 -15.46 -16.57
N PRO A 159 16.19 -15.03 -16.93
CA PRO A 159 17.39 -15.70 -16.47
C PRO A 159 17.56 -15.54 -14.95
N LEU A 160 17.96 -16.61 -14.28
CA LEU A 160 18.33 -16.55 -12.87
C LEU A 160 19.68 -15.83 -12.72
N PRO A 161 19.88 -15.08 -11.61
CA PRO A 161 21.20 -14.53 -11.28
C PRO A 161 22.24 -15.66 -11.22
N SER A 162 23.42 -15.45 -11.85
CA SER A 162 24.47 -16.46 -11.87
C SER A 162 25.27 -16.49 -10.56
N ASN A 163 25.68 -17.70 -10.15
CA ASN A 163 26.46 -17.97 -8.95
C ASN A 163 27.74 -17.15 -8.82
N SER A 164 28.39 -16.86 -9.93
CA SER A 164 29.68 -16.15 -9.96
C SER A 164 29.61 -14.75 -9.39
N PHE A 165 28.42 -14.14 -9.36
CA PHE A 165 28.24 -12.76 -8.91
C PHE A 165 27.99 -12.66 -7.39
N LEU A 166 27.33 -13.65 -6.80
CA LEU A 166 26.87 -13.60 -5.42
C LEU A 166 27.56 -14.62 -4.50
N GLY A 167 28.19 -15.64 -5.07
CA GLY A 167 28.78 -16.76 -4.33
C GLY A 167 27.76 -17.75 -3.81
N TYR A 168 26.49 -17.71 -4.29
CA TYR A 168 25.39 -18.62 -3.94
C TYR A 168 24.76 -19.20 -5.19
N GLU A 169 24.13 -20.38 -5.07
CA GLU A 169 23.28 -20.95 -6.10
C GLU A 169 21.85 -20.42 -5.92
N SER A 170 21.24 -19.95 -7.01
CA SER A 170 19.85 -19.54 -6.97
C SER A 170 18.95 -20.77 -7.08
N ALA A 171 18.15 -21.01 -6.07
CA ALA A 171 17.15 -22.09 -6.07
C ALA A 171 15.89 -21.73 -6.90
N GLY A 172 15.65 -20.45 -7.13
CA GLY A 172 14.54 -19.92 -7.90
C GLY A 172 14.42 -18.41 -7.76
N ALA A 173 13.39 -17.84 -8.37
CA ALA A 173 13.12 -16.40 -8.29
C ALA A 173 11.66 -16.10 -8.60
N ALA A 174 11.20 -14.90 -8.25
CA ALA A 174 9.92 -14.36 -8.71
C ALA A 174 10.09 -12.91 -9.19
N ALA A 175 9.46 -12.58 -10.30
CA ALA A 175 9.30 -11.22 -10.75
C ALA A 175 8.04 -10.63 -10.11
N LEU A 176 8.13 -9.42 -9.53
CA LEU A 176 7.05 -8.80 -8.75
C LEU A 176 6.44 -7.59 -9.43
N SER A 177 7.23 -6.75 -10.08
CA SER A 177 6.73 -5.58 -10.78
C SER A 177 7.49 -5.30 -12.07
N VAL A 178 6.87 -4.58 -13.00
CA VAL A 178 7.43 -4.28 -14.31
C VAL A 178 7.00 -2.89 -14.77
N ALA A 179 7.96 -2.11 -15.28
CA ALA A 179 7.71 -0.82 -15.92
C ALA A 179 7.53 -0.97 -17.44
N ASP A 180 7.05 0.10 -18.11
CA ASP A 180 6.84 0.10 -19.56
C ASP A 180 8.13 -0.03 -20.39
N ASN A 181 9.28 0.31 -19.82
CA ASN A 181 10.59 0.09 -20.42
C ASN A 181 11.13 -1.33 -20.23
N ALA A 182 10.29 -2.26 -19.77
CA ALA A 182 10.64 -3.64 -19.43
C ALA A 182 11.72 -3.80 -18.34
N THR A 183 11.92 -2.78 -17.48
CA THR A 183 12.63 -2.97 -16.22
C THR A 183 11.73 -3.75 -15.28
N ILE A 184 12.26 -4.82 -14.72
CA ILE A 184 11.52 -5.75 -13.85
C ILE A 184 12.20 -5.78 -12.49
N SER A 185 11.44 -5.83 -11.43
CA SER A 185 11.94 -6.06 -10.08
C SER A 185 11.36 -7.33 -9.48
N GLY A 186 12.09 -7.91 -8.53
CA GLY A 186 11.67 -9.11 -7.84
C GLY A 186 12.72 -9.56 -6.84
N TYR A 187 12.72 -10.84 -6.53
CA TYR A 187 13.71 -11.48 -5.67
C TYR A 187 14.18 -12.78 -6.29
N PHE A 188 15.32 -13.26 -5.85
CA PHE A 188 15.74 -14.65 -6.06
C PHE A 188 15.92 -15.34 -4.70
N VAL A 189 15.84 -16.65 -4.68
CA VAL A 189 16.06 -17.45 -3.47
C VAL A 189 17.45 -18.03 -3.53
N ASP A 190 18.27 -17.74 -2.53
CA ASP A 190 19.62 -18.30 -2.40
C ASP A 190 19.62 -19.65 -1.67
N ASP A 191 20.77 -20.28 -1.56
CA ASP A 191 20.97 -21.57 -0.87
C ASP A 191 20.71 -21.50 0.65
N MET A 192 20.60 -20.29 1.20
CA MET A 192 20.24 -20.04 2.60
C MET A 192 18.75 -19.77 2.79
N ALA A 193 17.94 -19.92 1.75
CA ALA A 193 16.51 -19.56 1.70
C ALA A 193 16.22 -18.09 2.03
N THR A 194 17.22 -17.19 1.82
CA THR A 194 16.97 -15.76 1.85
C THR A 194 16.42 -15.29 0.50
N ARG A 195 15.81 -14.11 0.46
CA ARG A 195 15.18 -13.55 -0.74
C ARG A 195 15.76 -12.18 -1.10
N PRO A 196 17.03 -12.14 -1.56
CA PRO A 196 17.66 -10.88 -1.96
C PRO A 196 16.94 -10.24 -3.15
N ALA A 197 16.85 -8.91 -3.12
CA ALA A 197 16.24 -8.15 -4.21
C ALA A 197 17.08 -8.27 -5.49
N THR A 198 16.41 -8.40 -6.63
CA THR A 198 17.03 -8.40 -7.95
C THR A 198 16.17 -7.62 -8.93
N THR A 199 16.80 -7.18 -10.01
CA THR A 199 16.11 -6.58 -11.15
C THR A 199 16.54 -7.27 -12.43
N TRP A 200 15.72 -7.17 -13.47
CA TRP A 200 16.07 -7.58 -14.82
C TRP A 200 15.88 -6.38 -15.74
N ALA A 201 16.89 -6.11 -16.54
CA ALA A 201 16.85 -5.08 -17.57
C ALA A 201 16.88 -5.72 -18.96
N LEU A 202 16.05 -5.20 -19.86
CA LEU A 202 16.07 -5.58 -21.27
C LEU A 202 17.31 -4.95 -21.93
N LEU A 203 18.16 -5.79 -22.54
CA LEU A 203 19.34 -5.32 -23.25
C LEU A 203 18.95 -4.64 -24.58
N ASN A 204 19.91 -3.91 -25.15
CA ASN A 204 19.75 -3.15 -26.40
C ASN A 204 19.38 -4.00 -27.64
N ASP A 205 19.52 -5.32 -27.58
CA ASP A 205 19.06 -6.23 -28.62
C ASP A 205 17.54 -6.40 -28.64
N GLY A 206 16.83 -5.82 -27.66
CA GLY A 206 15.37 -5.89 -27.52
C GLY A 206 14.84 -7.29 -27.20
N ALA A 207 15.71 -8.24 -26.90
CA ALA A 207 15.36 -9.64 -26.70
C ALA A 207 15.96 -10.28 -25.46
N THR A 208 17.12 -9.88 -25.00
CA THR A 208 17.81 -10.50 -23.87
C THR A 208 17.57 -9.72 -22.58
N PHE A 209 17.12 -10.43 -21.53
CA PHE A 209 17.06 -9.90 -20.19
C PHE A 209 18.32 -10.24 -19.44
N PHE A 210 18.87 -9.27 -18.71
CA PHE A 210 20.02 -9.45 -17.85
C PHE A 210 19.61 -9.27 -16.38
N PRO A 211 19.86 -10.27 -15.49
CA PRO A 211 19.57 -10.16 -14.07
C PRO A 211 20.60 -9.24 -13.40
N TYR A 212 20.12 -8.27 -12.64
CA TYR A 212 20.94 -7.33 -11.92
C TYR A 212 20.62 -7.42 -10.42
N PRO A 213 21.44 -8.08 -9.60
CA PRO A 213 21.25 -8.05 -8.16
C PRO A 213 21.34 -6.61 -7.66
N VAL A 214 20.40 -6.18 -6.84
CA VAL A 214 20.45 -4.88 -6.20
C VAL A 214 21.69 -4.82 -5.30
N SER A 215 22.38 -3.69 -5.31
CA SER A 215 23.72 -3.53 -4.76
C SER A 215 23.87 -4.10 -3.35
N ARG A 216 24.80 -5.05 -3.21
CA ARG A 216 25.11 -5.76 -1.98
C ARG A 216 25.74 -4.94 -0.86
N PRO A 217 26.55 -3.90 -1.10
CA PRO A 217 27.19 -3.17 -0.02
C PRO A 217 26.22 -2.63 1.04
N TYR A 218 25.00 -2.32 0.62
CA TYR A 218 23.99 -1.76 1.50
C TYR A 218 23.22 -2.82 2.30
N PHE A 219 23.14 -4.04 1.75
CA PHE A 219 22.39 -5.15 2.33
C PHE A 219 23.31 -6.33 2.68
N ALA A 220 24.62 -6.09 2.70
CA ALA A 220 25.58 -7.08 3.17
C ALA A 220 25.38 -7.34 4.66
N ALA A 221 25.60 -8.60 5.07
CA ALA A 221 25.64 -8.97 6.47
C ALA A 221 26.56 -8.03 7.24
N THR A 222 26.08 -7.47 8.34
CA THR A 222 26.94 -6.78 9.30
C THR A 222 27.84 -7.83 9.98
N ALA A 223 28.88 -7.39 10.68
CA ALA A 223 29.73 -8.29 11.49
C ALA A 223 28.90 -9.09 12.53
N GLU A 224 27.71 -8.63 12.85
CA GLU A 224 26.80 -9.19 13.85
C GLU A 224 25.71 -10.09 13.23
N SER A 225 25.49 -10.02 11.90
CA SER A 225 24.54 -10.83 11.17
C SER A 225 25.24 -11.61 10.06
N SER A 226 25.14 -12.92 10.10
CA SER A 226 25.62 -13.79 9.01
C SER A 226 24.65 -13.86 7.84
N LYS A 227 23.45 -13.26 7.96
CA LYS A 227 22.42 -13.29 6.93
C LYS A 227 22.45 -11.98 6.13
N PRO A 228 22.48 -12.04 4.78
CA PRO A 228 22.18 -10.87 3.97
C PRO A 228 20.75 -10.40 4.25
N TYR A 229 20.50 -9.10 4.15
CA TYR A 229 19.14 -8.59 4.26
C TYR A 229 18.25 -9.17 3.17
N ALA A 230 17.15 -9.77 3.58
CA ALA A 230 16.19 -10.36 2.65
C ALA A 230 15.14 -9.35 2.25
N MET A 231 14.71 -9.40 0.99
CA MET A 231 13.48 -8.75 0.56
C MET A 231 12.31 -9.64 0.99
N PHE A 232 11.43 -9.10 1.83
CA PHE A 232 10.16 -9.75 2.09
C PHE A 232 9.23 -9.44 0.92
N SER A 233 8.61 -10.47 0.35
CA SER A 233 7.60 -10.27 -0.67
C SER A 233 6.40 -9.58 -0.03
N CYS A 234 6.33 -8.26 -0.15
CA CYS A 234 5.03 -7.65 -0.11
C CYS A 234 4.32 -8.10 -1.38
N ASP A 235 3.10 -8.56 -1.26
CA ASP A 235 2.27 -9.06 -2.37
C ASP A 235 1.88 -7.95 -3.35
N GLN A 236 2.57 -6.80 -3.38
CA GLN A 236 2.22 -5.61 -4.11
C GLN A 236 3.40 -5.02 -4.89
N THR A 237 3.12 -4.00 -5.66
CA THR A 237 4.11 -3.30 -6.48
C THR A 237 5.26 -2.80 -5.63
N THR A 238 6.46 -3.27 -5.90
CA THR A 238 7.68 -2.89 -5.19
C THR A 238 8.53 -1.90 -5.98
N MET A 239 8.13 -1.56 -7.21
CA MET A 239 8.85 -0.65 -8.09
C MET A 239 7.93 0.47 -8.58
N SER A 240 8.48 1.69 -8.72
CA SER A 240 7.74 2.81 -9.29
C SER A 240 7.34 2.54 -10.75
N PRO A 241 6.21 3.10 -11.22
CA PRO A 241 5.72 2.90 -12.58
C PRO A 241 6.74 3.23 -13.68
N ASN A 242 7.60 4.23 -13.46
CA ASN A 242 8.68 4.60 -14.39
C ASN A 242 9.93 3.71 -14.32
N GLY A 243 9.98 2.74 -13.40
CA GLY A 243 11.10 1.83 -13.23
C GLY A 243 12.34 2.46 -12.61
N LYS A 244 12.21 3.58 -11.91
CA LYS A 244 13.35 4.30 -11.32
C LYS A 244 13.61 3.93 -9.86
N TRP A 245 12.55 3.76 -9.08
CA TRP A 245 12.63 3.51 -7.65
C TRP A 245 12.15 2.11 -7.31
N LEU A 246 12.84 1.47 -6.37
CA LEU A 246 12.48 0.18 -5.82
C LEU A 246 12.30 0.31 -4.30
N ILE A 247 11.21 -0.21 -3.77
CA ILE A 247 11.06 -0.45 -2.34
C ILE A 247 11.69 -1.79 -2.00
N ILE A 248 12.44 -1.83 -0.92
CA ILE A 248 13.01 -3.05 -0.35
C ILE A 248 12.59 -3.12 1.10
N ASN A 249 11.73 -4.08 1.42
CA ASN A 249 11.44 -4.44 2.81
C ASN A 249 12.50 -5.47 3.24
N TYR A 250 13.28 -5.16 4.26
CA TYR A 250 14.42 -5.95 4.67
C TYR A 250 14.38 -6.24 6.17
N GLU A 251 15.01 -7.34 6.57
CA GLU A 251 15.22 -7.67 7.96
C GLU A 251 16.37 -6.84 8.53
N LYS A 252 16.06 -5.98 9.51
CA LYS A 252 17.04 -5.19 10.27
C LYS A 252 17.39 -5.92 11.55
N PHE A 253 18.66 -6.28 11.70
CA PHE A 253 19.17 -6.97 12.88
C PHE A 253 19.41 -5.98 14.04
N LEU A 254 18.94 -6.33 15.23
CA LEU A 254 19.01 -5.52 16.44
C LEU A 254 19.93 -6.14 17.52
N GLY A 255 20.91 -6.97 17.14
CA GLY A 255 21.78 -7.68 18.07
C GLY A 255 20.99 -8.72 18.87
N ASP A 256 21.24 -8.79 20.19
CA ASP A 256 20.57 -9.76 21.08
C ASP A 256 19.06 -9.54 21.19
N SER A 257 18.54 -8.41 20.72
CA SER A 257 17.10 -8.10 20.71
C SER A 257 16.35 -8.72 19.53
N GLY A 258 17.03 -9.46 18.64
CA GLY A 258 16.42 -10.11 17.48
C GLY A 258 16.49 -9.25 16.21
N SER A 259 15.47 -9.36 15.37
CA SER A 259 15.36 -8.60 14.14
C SER A 259 13.95 -8.05 13.96
N LEU A 260 13.81 -7.01 13.16
CA LEU A 260 12.52 -6.46 12.75
C LEU A 260 12.55 -6.10 11.26
N ILE A 261 11.37 -6.02 10.66
CA ILE A 261 11.23 -5.59 9.29
C ILE A 261 11.36 -4.06 9.20
N SER A 262 12.12 -3.62 8.23
CA SER A 262 12.31 -2.21 7.90
C SER A 262 12.21 -2.01 6.40
N THR A 263 12.03 -0.79 5.95
CA THR A 263 11.93 -0.47 4.53
C THR A 263 13.04 0.48 4.09
N ALA A 264 13.46 0.34 2.83
CA ALA A 264 14.38 1.24 2.16
C ALA A 264 13.85 1.54 0.76
N ARG A 265 14.21 2.69 0.22
CA ARG A 265 14.02 2.99 -1.20
C ARG A 265 15.35 3.01 -1.92
N TYR A 266 15.38 2.40 -3.08
CA TYR A 266 16.57 2.23 -3.89
C TYR A 266 16.37 2.90 -5.25
N ASN A 267 17.29 3.77 -5.61
CA ASN A 267 17.28 4.42 -6.92
C ASN A 267 18.05 3.58 -7.93
N LEU A 268 17.32 2.92 -8.84
CA LEU A 268 17.89 2.04 -9.86
C LEU A 268 18.78 2.76 -10.89
N GLN A 269 18.67 4.09 -11.02
CA GLN A 269 19.46 4.86 -11.98
C GLN A 269 20.80 5.33 -11.39
N THR A 270 20.84 5.60 -10.08
CA THR A 270 22.05 6.11 -9.40
C THR A 270 22.74 5.05 -8.56
N ASP A 271 22.13 3.88 -8.38
CA ASP A 271 22.58 2.79 -7.52
C ASP A 271 22.71 3.22 -6.04
N GLU A 272 21.81 4.13 -5.60
CA GLU A 272 21.80 4.65 -4.24
C GLU A 272 20.63 4.11 -3.46
N VAL A 273 20.88 3.72 -2.21
CA VAL A 273 19.85 3.33 -1.25
C VAL A 273 19.67 4.42 -0.22
N GLU A 274 18.41 4.69 0.12
CA GLU A 274 18.05 5.57 1.19
C GLU A 274 17.30 4.79 2.27
N PHE A 275 17.72 5.00 3.52
CA PHE A 275 17.06 4.48 4.71
C PHE A 275 16.35 5.64 5.39
N PHE A 276 15.13 5.40 5.87
CA PHE A 276 14.42 6.42 6.62
C PHE A 276 14.96 6.54 8.06
N THR A 277 14.80 7.71 8.65
CA THR A 277 14.98 7.94 10.08
C THR A 277 13.61 7.89 10.74
N PRO A 278 13.40 7.06 11.78
CA PRO A 278 12.18 7.08 12.56
C PRO A 278 11.99 8.48 13.16
N ASN A 279 10.77 9.00 13.15
CA ASN A 279 10.47 10.22 13.89
C ASN A 279 10.36 9.87 15.39
N ASP A 280 11.37 10.26 16.16
CA ASP A 280 11.47 9.99 17.62
C ASP A 280 10.33 10.62 18.42
N ASP A 281 9.56 11.56 17.83
CA ASP A 281 8.42 12.20 18.47
C ASP A 281 7.15 11.33 18.47
N ASP A 282 7.13 10.23 17.71
CA ASP A 282 6.02 9.29 17.70
C ASP A 282 6.29 8.16 18.73
N GLU A 283 5.62 8.26 19.88
CA GLU A 283 5.72 7.28 20.98
C GLU A 283 5.46 5.83 20.51
N ARG A 284 4.71 5.64 19.41
CA ARG A 284 4.42 4.32 18.84
C ARG A 284 5.63 3.70 18.15
N PHE A 285 6.55 4.51 17.60
CA PHE A 285 7.84 4.02 17.09
C PHE A 285 8.77 3.64 18.25
N ALA A 286 8.70 4.35 19.37
CA ALA A 286 9.59 4.15 20.50
C ALA A 286 9.22 2.94 21.36
N GLU A 287 7.92 2.61 21.49
CA GLU A 287 7.46 1.62 22.46
C GLU A 287 7.58 0.16 21.99
N VAL A 288 7.66 -0.13 20.68
CA VAL A 288 7.43 -1.51 20.21
C VAL A 288 8.54 -2.04 19.29
N GLY A 289 9.58 -1.27 18.95
CA GLY A 289 10.47 -1.69 17.86
C GLY A 289 9.61 -1.93 16.61
N ALA A 290 8.90 -0.90 16.16
CA ALA A 290 7.88 -1.03 15.15
C ALA A 290 8.47 -1.55 13.84
N GLU A 291 7.84 -2.58 13.29
CA GLU A 291 8.11 -3.01 11.93
C GLU A 291 7.59 -1.98 10.94
N VAL A 292 8.29 -1.78 9.84
CA VAL A 292 7.93 -0.82 8.80
C VAL A 292 7.90 -1.50 7.45
N TYR A 293 6.74 -1.43 6.81
CA TYR A 293 6.51 -2.05 5.50
C TYR A 293 6.15 -0.98 4.48
N GLY A 294 6.98 -0.82 3.45
CA GLY A 294 6.66 -0.04 2.26
C GLY A 294 5.89 -0.88 1.25
N PHE A 295 4.82 -0.32 0.68
CA PHE A 295 3.98 -1.00 -0.31
C PHE A 295 3.93 -0.30 -1.66
N GLY A 296 3.78 1.00 -1.68
CA GLY A 296 3.67 1.79 -2.90
C GLY A 296 4.79 2.81 -3.03
N VAL A 297 5.25 3.05 -4.25
CA VAL A 297 6.25 4.09 -4.56
C VAL A 297 5.88 4.84 -5.83
N ALA A 298 5.84 6.16 -5.74
CA ALA A 298 5.59 7.07 -6.86
C ALA A 298 6.86 7.27 -7.71
N ASP A 299 6.70 7.91 -8.86
CA ASP A 299 7.78 8.15 -9.82
C ASP A 299 8.86 9.12 -9.32
N ASP A 300 8.54 9.93 -8.32
CA ASP A 300 9.49 10.82 -7.63
C ASP A 300 10.26 10.15 -6.49
N GLY A 301 9.84 8.95 -6.06
CA GLY A 301 10.41 8.21 -4.94
C GLY A 301 9.64 8.38 -3.62
N THR A 302 8.47 9.03 -3.63
CA THR A 302 7.58 9.07 -2.47
C THR A 302 7.04 7.66 -2.19
N VAL A 303 7.17 7.20 -0.95
CA VAL A 303 6.78 5.85 -0.51
C VAL A 303 5.60 5.94 0.46
N VAL A 304 4.69 4.99 0.36
CA VAL A 304 3.60 4.79 1.32
C VAL A 304 3.60 3.37 1.86
N GLY A 305 3.08 3.21 3.06
CA GLY A 305 3.01 1.92 3.73
C GLY A 305 2.51 2.07 5.16
N PHE A 306 2.78 1.10 6.01
CA PHE A 306 2.44 1.18 7.42
C PHE A 306 3.63 0.87 8.32
N TYR A 307 3.54 1.34 9.55
CA TYR A 307 4.37 0.88 10.66
C TYR A 307 3.50 0.33 11.79
N GLY A 308 4.04 -0.63 12.54
CA GLY A 308 3.32 -1.30 13.63
C GLY A 308 3.71 -2.77 13.73
N GLY A 309 2.97 -3.55 14.48
CA GLY A 309 3.21 -5.00 14.58
C GLY A 309 2.63 -5.76 13.38
N ALA A 310 3.25 -6.89 13.04
CA ALA A 310 2.70 -7.79 12.02
C ALA A 310 1.28 -8.26 12.36
N TYR A 311 0.98 -8.37 13.65
CA TYR A 311 -0.31 -8.82 14.21
C TYR A 311 -0.93 -7.79 15.15
N GLY A 312 -0.46 -6.54 15.14
CA GLY A 312 -0.89 -5.47 16.03
C GLY A 312 -1.45 -4.26 15.26
N PRO A 313 -1.74 -3.17 15.97
CA PRO A 313 -2.21 -1.95 15.33
C PRO A 313 -1.23 -1.47 14.25
N ARG A 314 -1.76 -1.05 13.10
CA ARG A 314 -1.00 -0.51 11.98
C ARG A 314 -1.36 0.94 11.74
N VAL A 315 -0.35 1.77 11.53
CA VAL A 315 -0.48 3.21 11.28
C VAL A 315 0.07 3.52 9.89
N GLY A 316 -0.74 4.19 9.08
CA GLY A 316 -0.33 4.57 7.73
C GLY A 316 0.75 5.67 7.74
N PHE A 317 1.77 5.53 6.90
CA PHE A 317 2.81 6.53 6.72
C PHE A 317 2.99 6.96 5.26
N ILE A 318 3.61 8.13 5.11
CA ILE A 318 4.20 8.62 3.88
C ILE A 318 5.67 8.99 4.11
N TRP A 319 6.55 8.60 3.19
CA TRP A 319 7.95 9.00 3.13
C TRP A 319 8.18 9.77 1.84
N LYS A 320 8.16 11.09 1.93
CA LYS A 320 8.22 11.96 0.75
C LYS A 320 9.60 11.92 0.10
N ALA A 321 9.61 12.19 -1.20
CA ALA A 321 10.84 12.32 -1.98
C ALA A 321 11.75 13.39 -1.37
N GLY A 322 13.05 13.05 -1.20
CA GLY A 322 14.07 13.97 -0.65
C GLY A 322 13.98 14.23 0.84
N GLU A 323 13.00 13.67 1.55
CA GLU A 323 12.95 13.70 3.01
C GLU A 323 13.62 12.45 3.59
N SER A 324 14.23 12.60 4.79
CA SER A 324 14.85 11.48 5.52
C SER A 324 13.85 10.76 6.42
N ASP A 325 12.76 11.42 6.80
CA ASP A 325 11.85 10.97 7.84
C ASP A 325 10.52 10.51 7.26
N ILE A 326 9.98 9.42 7.80
CA ILE A 326 8.60 9.04 7.53
C ILE A 326 7.66 9.85 8.42
N GLN A 327 6.49 10.17 7.86
CA GLN A 327 5.44 10.90 8.56
C GLN A 327 4.17 10.05 8.60
N ARG A 328 3.45 10.08 9.73
CA ARG A 328 2.10 9.53 9.81
C ARG A 328 1.19 10.24 8.81
N LEU A 329 0.38 9.50 8.05
CA LEU A 329 -0.54 10.10 7.07
C LEU A 329 -1.49 11.12 7.71
N ALA A 330 -2.07 10.81 8.86
CA ALA A 330 -2.93 11.73 9.59
C ALA A 330 -2.22 13.03 10.03
N THR A 331 -0.89 13.00 10.21
CA THR A 331 -0.09 14.19 10.50
C THR A 331 0.27 14.96 9.25
N ALA A 332 0.59 14.24 8.16
CA ALA A 332 0.91 14.85 6.87
C ALA A 332 -0.31 15.53 6.22
N PHE A 333 -1.51 14.98 6.47
CA PHE A 333 -2.79 15.43 5.91
C PHE A 333 -3.83 15.66 7.02
N PRO A 334 -3.65 16.69 7.86
CA PRO A 334 -4.48 16.89 9.06
C PRO A 334 -5.94 17.27 8.75
N GLY A 335 -6.23 17.69 7.53
CA GLY A 335 -7.60 17.94 7.08
C GLY A 335 -8.37 16.67 6.76
N ALA A 336 -7.67 15.61 6.39
CA ALA A 336 -8.21 14.28 6.15
C ALA A 336 -8.45 13.54 7.48
N THR A 337 -9.41 14.04 8.27
CA THR A 337 -9.61 13.62 9.67
C THR A 337 -9.89 12.14 9.84
N ARG A 338 -10.49 11.49 8.84
CA ARG A 338 -10.74 10.04 8.86
C ARG A 338 -9.48 9.19 8.98
N LEU A 339 -8.31 9.70 8.53
CA LEU A 339 -7.04 8.99 8.69
C LEU A 339 -6.68 8.76 10.16
N ALA A 340 -6.99 9.71 11.03
CA ALA A 340 -6.78 9.54 12.46
C ALA A 340 -7.70 8.46 13.06
N ASP A 341 -8.96 8.43 12.63
CA ASP A 341 -9.91 7.40 13.05
C ASP A 341 -9.45 6.00 12.59
N TYR A 342 -8.91 5.89 11.36
CA TYR A 342 -8.37 4.62 10.84
C TYR A 342 -7.14 4.14 11.61
N ASP A 343 -6.25 5.06 12.02
CA ASP A 343 -5.07 4.73 12.82
C ASP A 343 -5.43 4.37 14.28
N GLU A 344 -6.57 4.85 14.80
CA GLU A 344 -7.11 4.46 16.11
C GLU A 344 -7.83 3.11 16.06
N GLY A 345 -8.23 2.64 14.85
CA GLY A 345 -8.73 1.31 14.60
C GLY A 345 -7.64 0.24 14.71
N TYR A 346 -7.95 -0.97 14.24
CA TYR A 346 -7.00 -2.08 14.33
C TYR A 346 -5.92 -2.02 13.26
N PHE A 347 -6.29 -1.66 12.00
CA PHE A 347 -5.36 -1.53 10.88
C PHE A 347 -5.66 -0.29 10.05
N ASN A 348 -4.63 0.49 9.72
CA ASN A 348 -4.64 1.43 8.60
C ASN A 348 -3.49 1.07 7.66
N THR A 349 -3.82 0.57 6.47
CA THR A 349 -2.84 0.02 5.53
C THR A 349 -2.93 0.74 4.18
N PRO A 350 -2.14 1.80 3.98
CA PRO A 350 -1.91 2.36 2.65
C PRO A 350 -1.19 1.33 1.78
N CYS A 351 -1.80 0.95 0.65
CA CYS A 351 -1.31 -0.13 -0.19
C CYS A 351 -0.68 0.35 -1.48
N ALA A 352 -1.12 1.49 -2.01
CA ALA A 352 -0.72 1.97 -3.31
C ALA A 352 -0.66 3.49 -3.36
N ILE A 353 0.13 4.01 -4.30
CA ILE A 353 0.25 5.44 -4.62
C ILE A 353 0.30 5.60 -6.13
N SER A 354 -0.33 6.66 -6.66
CA SER A 354 -0.27 6.98 -8.08
C SER A 354 1.14 7.37 -8.54
N ALA A 355 1.40 7.25 -9.85
CA ALA A 355 2.71 7.58 -10.42
C ALA A 355 3.17 9.02 -10.09
N ASP A 356 2.25 9.98 -10.08
CA ASP A 356 2.49 11.38 -9.75
C ASP A 356 2.52 11.71 -8.25
N GLY A 357 2.30 10.70 -7.39
CA GLY A 357 2.27 10.86 -5.94
C GLY A 357 1.01 11.54 -5.39
N ARG A 358 0.03 11.86 -6.24
CA ARG A 358 -1.16 12.61 -5.85
C ARG A 358 -2.17 11.78 -5.08
N TYR A 359 -2.43 10.54 -5.52
CA TYR A 359 -3.45 9.69 -4.91
C TYR A 359 -2.81 8.55 -4.13
N ILE A 360 -3.27 8.35 -2.91
CA ILE A 360 -2.88 7.22 -2.05
C ILE A 360 -4.12 6.40 -1.79
N ALA A 361 -4.03 5.09 -1.97
CA ALA A 361 -5.14 4.17 -1.71
C ALA A 361 -4.75 3.14 -0.66
N GLY A 362 -5.74 2.72 0.11
CA GLY A 362 -5.56 1.74 1.16
C GLY A 362 -6.87 1.22 1.72
N PHE A 363 -6.75 0.44 2.77
CA PHE A 363 -7.91 -0.01 3.56
C PHE A 363 -7.63 0.12 5.05
N ALA A 364 -8.70 0.23 5.82
CA ALA A 364 -8.66 0.24 7.27
C ALA A 364 -9.61 -0.84 7.82
N HIS A 365 -9.21 -1.46 8.93
CA HIS A 365 -10.04 -2.34 9.71
C HIS A 365 -10.48 -1.61 10.98
N ILE A 366 -11.77 -1.39 11.09
CA ILE A 366 -12.38 -0.63 12.18
C ILE A 366 -12.97 -1.60 13.18
N SER A 367 -12.53 -1.50 14.43
CA SER A 367 -13.14 -2.16 15.58
C SER A 367 -13.93 -1.11 16.36
N PRO A 368 -15.27 -1.12 16.27
CA PRO A 368 -16.09 -0.16 16.99
C PRO A 368 -15.89 -0.24 18.52
N GLU A 369 -15.96 0.90 19.22
CA GLU A 369 -15.91 0.93 20.71
C GLU A 369 -17.12 0.22 21.34
N ASP A 370 -18.27 0.15 20.63
CA ASP A 370 -19.45 -0.58 21.07
C ASP A 370 -19.30 -2.06 20.67
N LEU A 371 -19.15 -2.91 21.66
CA LEU A 371 -19.04 -4.38 21.49
C LEU A 371 -20.25 -5.05 20.83
N ASN A 372 -21.32 -4.29 20.55
CA ASN A 372 -22.49 -4.78 19.81
C ASN A 372 -22.47 -4.42 18.33
N GLU A 373 -21.48 -3.66 17.88
CA GLU A 373 -21.25 -3.39 16.45
C GLU A 373 -20.18 -4.33 15.92
N ASP A 374 -20.43 -4.88 14.74
CA ASP A 374 -19.48 -5.77 14.08
C ASP A 374 -18.26 -4.99 13.57
N GLU A 375 -17.09 -5.61 13.61
CA GLU A 375 -15.88 -5.11 12.95
C GLU A 375 -16.10 -5.05 11.43
N TYR A 376 -15.57 -4.03 10.78
CA TYR A 376 -15.73 -3.84 9.35
C TYR A 376 -14.49 -3.26 8.66
N TYR A 377 -14.38 -3.48 7.35
CA TYR A 377 -13.33 -2.90 6.52
C TYR A 377 -13.83 -1.68 5.77
N VAL A 378 -12.95 -0.69 5.62
CA VAL A 378 -13.18 0.50 4.80
C VAL A 378 -12.05 0.64 3.82
N SER A 379 -12.35 0.63 2.52
CA SER A 379 -11.40 1.00 1.48
C SER A 379 -11.47 2.49 1.19
N TRP A 380 -10.32 3.14 1.11
CA TRP A 380 -10.24 4.58 0.99
C TRP A 380 -9.19 5.02 -0.05
N VAL A 381 -9.43 6.20 -0.64
CA VAL A 381 -8.50 6.91 -1.52
C VAL A 381 -8.34 8.33 -1.02
N LEU A 382 -7.11 8.77 -0.81
CA LEU A 382 -6.74 10.13 -0.41
C LEU A 382 -6.23 10.89 -1.63
N ASP A 383 -6.78 12.08 -1.91
CA ASP A 383 -6.20 13.07 -2.81
C ASP A 383 -5.27 14.00 -2.00
N THR A 384 -3.97 13.82 -2.13
CA THR A 384 -2.96 14.61 -1.38
C THR A 384 -2.91 16.08 -1.79
N GLN A 385 -3.48 16.44 -2.94
CA GLN A 385 -3.55 17.81 -3.45
C GLN A 385 -4.90 18.49 -3.19
N ASP A 386 -5.85 17.76 -2.59
CA ASP A 386 -7.09 18.38 -2.14
C ASP A 386 -6.78 19.39 -1.03
N PRO A 387 -7.15 20.68 -1.19
CA PRO A 387 -6.89 21.69 -0.18
C PRO A 387 -7.54 21.40 1.17
N ASP A 388 -8.63 20.63 1.18
CA ASP A 388 -9.29 20.20 2.42
C ASP A 388 -8.49 19.10 3.11
N ALA A 389 -7.79 18.21 2.37
CA ALA A 389 -6.90 17.20 2.93
C ALA A 389 -5.65 17.82 3.58
N ALA A 390 -5.08 18.82 2.95
CA ALA A 390 -3.94 19.55 3.48
C ALA A 390 -4.25 20.25 4.81
N GLY A 391 -5.53 20.42 5.13
CA GLY A 391 -5.99 21.23 6.23
C GLY A 391 -5.72 22.71 5.97
N SER A 392 -6.67 23.58 6.25
CA SER A 392 -6.33 25.01 6.24
C SER A 392 -5.32 25.22 7.38
N ALA A 393 -4.25 25.95 7.14
CA ALA A 393 -3.28 26.34 8.19
C ALA A 393 -3.95 27.08 9.38
N THR A 394 -5.26 27.16 9.37
CA THR A 394 -6.12 27.83 10.34
C THR A 394 -6.98 26.88 11.19
N ASP A 395 -7.15 25.62 10.78
CA ASP A 395 -7.88 24.65 11.60
C ASP A 395 -6.89 23.80 12.42
N VAL A 396 -6.50 24.37 13.55
CA VAL A 396 -6.06 23.54 14.67
C VAL A 396 -7.29 22.73 15.06
N ALA A 397 -7.32 21.44 14.76
CA ALA A 397 -8.39 20.54 15.15
C ALA A 397 -8.75 20.80 16.63
N PRO A 398 -10.01 20.88 16.98
CA PRO A 398 -10.37 20.95 18.39
C PRO A 398 -9.84 19.66 19.04
N ILE A 399 -8.86 19.78 19.94
CA ILE A 399 -8.44 18.66 20.77
C ILE A 399 -9.66 18.25 21.58
N VAL A 400 -10.36 17.21 21.14
CA VAL A 400 -11.40 16.58 21.93
C VAL A 400 -10.69 15.81 23.04
N VAL A 401 -10.50 16.50 24.17
CA VAL A 401 -10.07 15.84 25.39
C VAL A 401 -11.25 15.00 25.88
N LYS A 402 -11.30 13.74 25.51
CA LYS A 402 -12.23 12.73 26.05
C LYS A 402 -11.79 12.29 27.45
N ASP A 403 -11.58 13.22 28.35
CA ASP A 403 -11.48 12.90 29.78
C ASP A 403 -12.60 13.65 30.52
N LYS A 404 -13.71 12.95 30.76
CA LYS A 404 -14.92 13.49 31.36
C LYS A 404 -14.71 14.02 32.79
N ASP A 405 -13.56 13.77 33.43
CA ASP A 405 -13.33 14.08 34.83
C ASP A 405 -12.22 15.09 35.14
N LYS A 406 -11.49 15.59 34.13
CA LYS A 406 -10.47 16.64 34.36
C LYS A 406 -10.45 17.67 33.24
N VAL A 407 -11.39 18.61 33.28
CA VAL A 407 -11.30 19.81 32.41
C VAL A 407 -10.08 20.64 32.84
N ALA A 408 -8.98 20.51 32.09
CA ALA A 408 -7.81 21.33 32.30
C ALA A 408 -8.15 22.82 32.05
N LYS A 409 -7.99 23.65 33.05
CA LYS A 409 -8.29 25.09 32.96
C LYS A 409 -7.06 25.85 32.49
N ILE A 410 -7.26 26.93 31.72
CA ILE A 410 -6.19 27.86 31.37
C ILE A 410 -5.61 28.47 32.64
N LYS A 411 -4.33 28.22 32.92
CA LYS A 411 -3.60 28.76 34.08
C LYS A 411 -2.93 30.09 33.77
N ALA A 412 -2.46 30.26 32.55
CA ALA A 412 -1.83 31.49 32.09
C ALA A 412 -1.92 31.59 30.54
N LEU A 413 -1.90 32.83 30.05
CA LEU A 413 -1.97 33.17 28.64
C LEU A 413 -0.74 34.04 28.29
N TYR A 414 -0.08 33.72 27.15
CA TYR A 414 1.09 34.46 26.68
C TYR A 414 0.94 34.78 25.20
N SER A 415 1.51 35.88 24.78
CA SER A 415 1.77 36.20 23.36
C SER A 415 2.99 35.43 22.83
N LEU A 416 3.19 35.42 21.52
CA LEU A 416 4.29 34.69 20.87
C LEU A 416 5.69 35.16 21.36
N ASP A 417 5.81 36.41 21.78
CA ASP A 417 7.02 37.02 22.36
C ASP A 417 7.22 36.67 23.85
N GLY A 418 6.34 35.86 24.44
CA GLY A 418 6.41 35.40 25.82
C GLY A 418 5.79 36.38 26.84
N ALA A 419 5.20 37.50 26.42
CA ALA A 419 4.54 38.43 27.33
C ALA A 419 3.22 37.82 27.87
N ARG A 420 3.05 37.82 29.22
CA ARG A 420 1.82 37.34 29.84
C ARG A 420 0.65 38.28 29.54
N ARG A 421 -0.51 37.71 29.21
CA ARG A 421 -1.74 38.44 28.88
C ARG A 421 -2.92 37.98 29.71
N ASN A 422 -3.93 38.83 29.81
CA ASN A 422 -5.17 38.53 30.54
C ASN A 422 -6.31 38.13 29.58
N THR A 423 -6.19 38.44 28.29
CA THR A 423 -7.19 38.14 27.27
C THR A 423 -6.51 37.63 25.99
N LEU A 424 -7.23 36.82 25.23
CA LEU A 424 -6.80 36.40 23.89
C LEU A 424 -6.74 37.62 22.98
N SER A 425 -5.66 37.76 22.23
CA SER A 425 -5.47 38.81 21.21
C SER A 425 -5.40 38.22 19.84
N LYS A 426 -5.70 39.01 18.81
CA LYS A 426 -5.53 38.62 17.42
C LYS A 426 -4.11 38.12 17.18
N GLY A 427 -3.98 36.98 16.49
CA GLY A 427 -2.71 36.31 16.26
C GLY A 427 -2.52 35.08 17.16
N ILE A 428 -1.29 34.56 17.23
CA ILE A 428 -0.95 33.36 17.99
C ILE A 428 -0.86 33.67 19.49
N ASN A 429 -1.60 32.92 20.28
CA ASN A 429 -1.58 32.94 21.74
C ASN A 429 -1.07 31.60 22.25
N ILE A 430 -0.26 31.63 23.34
CA ILE A 430 0.22 30.44 24.02
C ILE A 430 -0.54 30.30 25.33
N LEU A 431 -1.30 29.22 25.48
CA LEU A 431 -2.06 28.90 26.69
C LEU A 431 -1.30 27.88 27.53
N ARG A 432 -1.01 28.18 28.79
CA ARG A 432 -0.51 27.22 29.74
C ARG A 432 -1.68 26.63 30.53
N MET A 433 -1.84 25.33 30.47
CA MET A 433 -2.95 24.62 31.08
C MET A 433 -2.63 24.23 32.52
N SER A 434 -3.65 23.91 33.30
CA SER A 434 -3.50 23.49 34.71
C SER A 434 -2.83 22.12 34.86
N ASP A 435 -2.81 21.29 33.81
CA ASP A 435 -2.11 20.01 33.76
C ASP A 435 -0.62 20.13 33.39
N GLY A 436 -0.13 21.35 33.17
CA GLY A 436 1.27 21.63 32.83
C GLY A 436 1.53 21.73 31.31
N LYS A 437 0.60 21.33 30.47
CA LYS A 437 0.74 21.43 29.00
C LYS A 437 0.64 22.87 28.53
N SER A 438 1.23 23.12 27.36
CA SER A 438 1.12 24.42 26.67
C SER A 438 0.47 24.21 25.30
N LEU A 439 -0.53 25.02 24.96
CA LEU A 439 -1.25 24.99 23.71
C LEU A 439 -1.03 26.29 22.95
N LYS A 440 -0.93 26.23 21.62
CA LYS A 440 -0.95 27.41 20.74
C LYS A 440 -2.37 27.60 20.23
N LYS A 441 -2.91 28.82 20.31
CA LYS A 441 -4.23 29.20 19.80
C LYS A 441 -4.12 30.41 18.90
N LEU A 442 -4.57 30.28 17.65
CA LEU A 442 -4.70 31.42 16.74
C LEU A 442 -6.08 32.08 16.95
N VAL A 443 -6.08 33.39 17.11
CA VAL A 443 -7.28 34.22 17.14
C VAL A 443 -7.26 35.10 15.90
N LYS A 444 -8.28 34.96 15.06
CA LYS A 444 -8.46 35.74 13.83
C LYS A 444 -8.91 37.18 14.10
#